data_446b52a195e20be37f42bf180ead135e
#
_entry.id   446b52a195e20be37f42bf180ead135e
#
_cell.length_a   1.000
_cell.length_b   1.000
_cell.length_c   1.000
_cell.angle_alpha   90.00
_cell.angle_beta   90.00
_cell.angle_gamma   90.00
#
_symmetry.space_group_name_H-M   'P 1'
#
loop_
_entity.id
_entity.type
_entity.pdbx_description
1 polymer ?
#
loop_
_entity_poly.entity_id
_entity_poly.type
_entity_poly.pdbx_seq_one_letter_code
_entity_poly.pdbx_strand_id
1 'polypeptide(L)'
;MFFVSVILERLSGAFLLNCELFALTLLFALPLGLVVAFGSMSRCKPLSAVVKTFVWIIRGTPLMLQIIVIYLGPGLLGMTNPWPTGSGGRMVAAVVAFVINYACYFSEIYRGGIEAVPKGQTEAGQVLGMTKSQIFFKVTLLQVVKRILPPMGNEVITLSLIHI
;
A
#
# COMPACT_ATOMS: atom_id res chain seq x y z
N MET A 1 17.27 31.81 -23.33
CA MET A 1 16.80 32.01 -21.96
C MET A 1 15.32 31.63 -21.80
N PHE A 2 14.41 32.10 -22.60
CA PHE A 2 12.96 31.81 -22.51
C PHE A 2 12.60 30.32 -22.56
N PHE A 3 13.26 29.53 -23.42
CA PHE A 3 13.01 28.09 -23.55
C PHE A 3 13.37 27.30 -22.29
N VAL A 4 14.47 27.65 -21.64
CA VAL A 4 14.94 27.00 -20.41
C VAL A 4 14.01 27.31 -19.24
N SER A 5 13.50 28.53 -19.12
CA SER A 5 12.56 28.92 -18.06
C SER A 5 11.23 28.18 -18.18
N VAL A 6 10.69 28.04 -19.39
CA VAL A 6 9.44 27.29 -19.64
C VAL A 6 9.61 25.80 -19.35
N ILE A 7 10.76 25.21 -19.71
CA ILE A 7 11.05 23.81 -19.40
C ILE A 7 11.16 23.61 -17.88
N LEU A 8 11.88 24.46 -17.18
CA LEU A 8 12.04 24.40 -15.72
C LEU A 8 10.71 24.55 -14.99
N GLU A 9 9.85 25.47 -15.42
CA GLU A 9 8.53 25.68 -14.83
C GLU A 9 7.62 24.44 -15.02
N ARG A 10 7.59 23.87 -16.23
CA ARG A 10 6.83 22.64 -16.48
C ARG A 10 7.38 21.43 -15.72
N LEU A 11 8.69 21.30 -15.64
CA LEU A 11 9.36 20.20 -14.93
C LEU A 11 9.11 20.30 -13.42
N SER A 12 9.21 21.51 -12.85
CA SER A 12 8.93 21.72 -11.43
C SER A 12 7.46 21.43 -11.08
N GLY A 13 6.52 21.85 -11.94
CA GLY A 13 5.10 21.55 -11.76
C GLY A 13 4.80 20.04 -11.82
N ALA A 14 5.39 19.33 -12.79
CA ALA A 14 5.26 17.89 -12.89
C ALA A 14 5.89 17.16 -11.68
N PHE A 15 7.03 17.64 -11.20
CA PHE A 15 7.69 17.09 -10.01
C PHE A 15 6.83 17.24 -8.74
N LEU A 16 6.21 18.41 -8.55
CA LEU A 16 5.31 18.65 -7.42
C LEU A 16 4.10 17.70 -7.45
N LEU A 17 3.48 17.49 -8.61
CA LEU A 17 2.39 16.52 -8.77
C LEU A 17 2.82 15.09 -8.42
N ASN A 18 4.04 14.70 -8.80
CA ASN A 18 4.59 13.40 -8.44
C ASN A 18 4.82 13.28 -6.93
N CYS A 19 5.36 14.32 -6.30
CA CYS A 19 5.54 14.34 -4.84
C CYS A 19 4.20 14.25 -4.11
N GLU A 20 3.17 14.94 -4.60
CA GLU A 20 1.82 14.87 -4.04
C GLU A 20 1.23 13.45 -4.16
N LEU A 21 1.29 12.84 -5.35
CA LEU A 21 0.82 11.48 -5.58
C LEU A 21 1.56 10.47 -4.68
N PHE A 22 2.89 10.60 -4.60
CA PHE A 22 3.73 9.77 -3.73
C PHE A 22 3.33 9.88 -2.25
N ALA A 23 3.21 11.11 -1.74
CA ALA A 23 2.87 11.36 -0.35
C ALA A 23 1.47 10.84 0.00
N LEU A 24 0.47 11.13 -0.85
CA LEU A 24 -0.90 10.65 -0.65
C LEU A 24 -0.98 9.13 -0.72
N THR A 25 -0.26 8.51 -1.67
CA THR A 25 -0.22 7.05 -1.77
C THR A 25 0.32 6.43 -0.49
N LEU A 26 1.45 6.88 0.04
CA LEU A 26 2.02 6.33 1.27
C LEU A 26 1.12 6.59 2.48
N LEU A 27 0.58 7.79 2.60
CA LEU A 27 -0.29 8.18 3.72
C LEU A 27 -1.51 7.24 3.86
N PHE A 28 -2.12 6.86 2.74
CA PHE A 28 -3.31 6.01 2.76
C PHE A 28 -2.99 4.52 2.59
N ALA A 29 -1.97 4.14 1.81
CA ALA A 29 -1.65 2.74 1.56
C ALA A 29 -1.06 2.03 2.78
N LEU A 30 -0.27 2.72 3.61
CA LEU A 30 0.32 2.11 4.81
C LEU A 30 -0.74 1.66 5.83
N PRO A 31 -1.68 2.52 6.27
CA PRO A 31 -2.72 2.09 7.20
C PRO A 31 -3.71 1.11 6.56
N LEU A 32 -4.09 1.32 5.29
CA LEU A 32 -4.98 0.40 4.59
C LEU A 32 -4.34 -0.98 4.41
N GLY A 33 -3.04 -1.04 4.09
CA GLY A 33 -2.29 -2.28 3.99
C GLY A 33 -2.28 -3.06 5.31
N LEU A 34 -2.19 -2.37 6.45
CA LEU A 34 -2.28 -3.01 7.76
C LEU A 34 -3.67 -3.61 8.01
N VAL A 35 -4.73 -2.89 7.66
CA VAL A 35 -6.12 -3.40 7.76
C VAL A 35 -6.30 -4.64 6.88
N VAL A 36 -5.82 -4.60 5.63
CA VAL A 36 -5.86 -5.73 4.69
C VAL A 36 -5.04 -6.92 5.22
N ALA A 37 -3.87 -6.68 5.83
CA ALA A 37 -3.06 -7.73 6.45
C ALA A 37 -3.81 -8.44 7.57
N PHE A 38 -4.44 -7.70 8.48
CA PHE A 38 -5.27 -8.30 9.54
C PHE A 38 -6.48 -9.05 8.97
N GLY A 39 -7.11 -8.55 7.92
CA GLY A 39 -8.18 -9.26 7.20
C GLY A 39 -7.70 -10.59 6.63
N SER A 40 -6.52 -10.61 6.00
CA SER A 40 -5.93 -11.83 5.42
C SER A 40 -5.52 -12.87 6.48
N MET A 41 -5.18 -12.42 7.69
CA MET A 41 -4.80 -13.25 8.84
C MET A 41 -5.98 -13.59 9.75
N SER A 42 -7.20 -13.16 9.39
CA SER A 42 -8.40 -13.40 10.20
C SER A 42 -8.66 -14.89 10.43
N ARG A 43 -9.16 -15.24 11.62
CA ARG A 43 -9.62 -16.60 11.95
C ARG A 43 -10.87 -17.00 11.15
N CYS A 44 -11.63 -16.05 10.66
CA CYS A 44 -12.78 -16.28 9.80
C CYS A 44 -12.28 -16.72 8.40
N LYS A 45 -12.32 -18.02 8.12
CA LYS A 45 -11.82 -18.61 6.87
C LYS A 45 -12.38 -17.97 5.60
N PRO A 46 -13.70 -17.70 5.45
CA PRO A 46 -14.23 -17.07 4.26
C PRO A 46 -13.68 -15.63 4.07
N LEU A 47 -13.58 -14.84 5.13
CA LEU A 47 -13.01 -13.50 5.07
C LEU A 47 -11.54 -13.53 4.63
N SER A 48 -10.75 -14.39 5.26
CA SER A 48 -9.33 -14.56 4.90
C SER A 48 -9.17 -15.00 3.44
N ALA A 49 -10.02 -15.92 2.95
CA ALA A 49 -9.98 -16.37 1.56
C ALA A 49 -10.30 -15.24 0.57
N VAL A 50 -11.37 -14.48 0.81
CA VAL A 50 -11.76 -13.33 -0.04
C VAL A 50 -10.65 -12.29 -0.09
N VAL A 51 -10.11 -11.89 1.08
CA VAL A 51 -9.04 -10.89 1.15
C VAL A 51 -7.77 -11.37 0.43
N LYS A 52 -7.35 -12.61 0.63
CA LYS A 52 -6.18 -13.20 -0.04
C LYS A 52 -6.37 -13.26 -1.57
N THR A 53 -7.56 -13.66 -2.03
CA THR A 53 -7.89 -13.69 -3.46
C THR A 53 -7.84 -12.27 -4.05
N PHE A 54 -8.41 -11.28 -3.36
CA PHE A 54 -8.34 -9.89 -3.78
C PHE A 54 -6.90 -9.39 -3.89
N VAL A 55 -6.08 -9.61 -2.86
CA VAL A 55 -4.66 -9.25 -2.86
C VAL A 55 -3.92 -9.94 -4.00
N TRP A 56 -4.19 -11.21 -4.25
CA TRP A 56 -3.59 -11.97 -5.35
C TRP A 56 -3.94 -11.39 -6.72
N ILE A 57 -5.21 -11.04 -6.96
CA ILE A 57 -5.66 -10.43 -8.22
C ILE A 57 -4.97 -9.07 -8.43
N ILE A 58 -4.99 -8.20 -7.42
CA ILE A 58 -4.41 -6.85 -7.53
C ILE A 58 -2.91 -6.92 -7.80
N ARG A 59 -2.17 -7.77 -7.10
CA ARG A 59 -0.71 -7.93 -7.31
C ARG A 59 -0.36 -8.66 -8.60
N GLY A 60 -1.28 -9.46 -9.15
CA GLY A 60 -1.12 -10.16 -10.43
C GLY A 60 -1.48 -9.33 -11.66
N THR A 61 -2.01 -8.12 -11.48
CA THR A 61 -2.42 -7.25 -12.59
C THR A 61 -1.53 -6.00 -12.70
N PRO A 62 -1.20 -5.53 -13.93
CA PRO A 62 -0.40 -4.32 -14.11
C PRO A 62 -1.08 -3.08 -13.54
N LEU A 63 -0.32 -2.24 -12.82
CA LEU A 63 -0.84 -0.99 -12.23
C LEU A 63 -1.49 -0.07 -13.28
N MET A 64 -0.90 0.04 -14.46
CA MET A 64 -1.47 0.84 -15.56
C MET A 64 -2.88 0.39 -15.94
N LEU A 65 -3.12 -0.92 -16.00
CA LEU A 65 -4.44 -1.47 -16.26
C LEU A 65 -5.42 -1.08 -15.14
N GLN A 66 -5.00 -1.14 -13.89
CA GLN A 66 -5.82 -0.76 -12.74
C GLN A 66 -6.23 0.71 -12.79
N ILE A 67 -5.30 1.62 -13.16
CA ILE A 67 -5.60 3.05 -13.33
C ILE A 67 -6.66 3.24 -14.42
N ILE A 68 -6.52 2.58 -15.56
CA ILE A 68 -7.46 2.67 -16.68
C ILE A 68 -8.85 2.17 -16.25
N VAL A 69 -8.92 1.01 -15.58
CA VAL A 69 -10.18 0.42 -15.11
C VAL A 69 -10.85 1.32 -14.07
N ILE A 70 -10.11 1.87 -13.13
CA ILE A 70 -10.65 2.73 -12.08
C ILE A 70 -11.13 4.07 -12.66
N TYR A 71 -10.40 4.64 -13.61
CA TYR A 71 -10.74 5.93 -14.20
C TYR A 71 -11.88 5.84 -15.22
N LEU A 72 -11.83 4.88 -16.15
CA LEU A 72 -12.80 4.75 -17.24
C LEU A 72 -13.94 3.77 -16.93
N GLY A 73 -13.75 2.82 -16.01
CA GLY A 73 -14.71 1.76 -15.71
C GLY A 73 -16.11 2.26 -15.38
N PRO A 74 -16.30 3.25 -14.50
CA PRO A 74 -17.62 3.78 -14.20
C PRO A 74 -18.37 4.29 -15.43
N GLY A 75 -17.67 5.02 -16.31
CA GLY A 75 -18.26 5.52 -17.57
C GLY A 75 -18.61 4.40 -18.55
N LEU A 76 -17.79 3.36 -18.65
CA LEU A 76 -18.07 2.18 -19.50
C LEU A 76 -19.27 1.37 -19.02
N LEU A 77 -19.53 1.39 -17.71
CA LEU A 77 -20.71 0.72 -17.11
C LEU A 77 -21.98 1.58 -17.16
N GLY A 78 -21.94 2.75 -17.84
CA GLY A 78 -23.09 3.67 -17.92
C GLY A 78 -23.41 4.39 -16.61
N MET A 79 -22.48 4.36 -15.64
CA MET A 79 -22.61 5.09 -14.39
C MET A 79 -22.20 6.54 -14.58
N THR A 80 -22.78 7.45 -13.81
CA THR A 80 -22.27 8.83 -13.72
C THR A 80 -20.82 8.79 -13.24
N ASN A 81 -19.93 9.50 -13.94
CA ASN A 81 -18.52 9.49 -13.62
C ASN A 81 -18.30 10.08 -12.20
N PRO A 82 -17.81 9.30 -11.23
CA PRO A 82 -17.63 9.74 -9.85
C PRO A 82 -16.45 10.73 -9.70
N TRP A 83 -15.62 10.86 -10.75
CA TRP A 83 -14.42 11.68 -10.69
C TRP A 83 -14.73 13.15 -11.00
N PRO A 84 -14.14 14.11 -10.28
CA PRO A 84 -14.24 15.52 -10.62
C PRO A 84 -13.82 15.79 -12.08
N THR A 85 -14.41 16.78 -12.71
CA THR A 85 -14.04 17.15 -14.09
C THR A 85 -12.62 17.76 -14.14
N GLY A 86 -11.87 17.45 -15.20
CA GLY A 86 -10.55 18.04 -15.44
C GLY A 86 -9.37 17.24 -14.88
N SER A 87 -8.25 17.93 -14.65
CA SER A 87 -7.00 17.33 -14.16
C SER A 87 -7.11 16.75 -12.75
N GLY A 88 -7.90 17.38 -11.89
CA GLY A 88 -8.13 16.92 -10.52
C GLY A 88 -8.75 15.53 -10.46
N GLY A 89 -9.72 15.21 -11.33
CA GLY A 89 -10.35 13.89 -11.35
C GLY A 89 -9.39 12.77 -11.76
N ARG A 90 -8.49 13.05 -12.69
CA ARG A 90 -7.44 12.11 -13.08
C ARG A 90 -6.49 11.82 -11.91
N MET A 91 -6.10 12.87 -11.17
CA MET A 91 -5.24 12.75 -10.01
C MET A 91 -5.90 11.90 -8.91
N VAL A 92 -7.17 12.17 -8.59
CA VAL A 92 -7.91 11.41 -7.57
C VAL A 92 -8.03 9.93 -7.97
N ALA A 93 -8.38 9.64 -9.22
CA ALA A 93 -8.47 8.25 -9.71
C ALA A 93 -7.11 7.54 -9.68
N ALA A 94 -6.02 8.24 -10.03
CA ALA A 94 -4.66 7.72 -9.91
C ALA A 94 -4.32 7.42 -8.44
N VAL A 95 -4.54 8.36 -7.51
CA VAL A 95 -4.31 8.14 -6.08
C VAL A 95 -5.06 6.91 -5.58
N VAL A 96 -6.34 6.74 -5.94
CA VAL A 96 -7.13 5.57 -5.53
C VAL A 96 -6.52 4.29 -6.07
N ALA A 97 -6.12 4.25 -7.35
CA ALA A 97 -5.49 3.08 -7.94
C ALA A 97 -4.17 2.71 -7.25
N PHE A 98 -3.31 3.70 -7.04
CA PHE A 98 -2.04 3.53 -6.34
C PHE A 98 -2.23 3.07 -4.90
N VAL A 99 -3.16 3.68 -4.16
CA VAL A 99 -3.45 3.31 -2.77
C VAL A 99 -3.92 1.86 -2.67
N ILE A 100 -4.84 1.42 -3.53
CA ILE A 100 -5.32 0.03 -3.54
C ILE A 100 -4.18 -0.94 -3.87
N ASN A 101 -3.40 -0.63 -4.90
CA ASN A 101 -2.28 -1.46 -5.33
C ASN A 101 -1.23 -1.59 -4.21
N TYR A 102 -0.70 -0.48 -3.71
CA TYR A 102 0.34 -0.48 -2.69
C TYR A 102 -0.14 -0.98 -1.32
N ALA A 103 -1.42 -0.79 -0.97
CA ALA A 103 -2.00 -1.41 0.22
C ALA A 103 -1.93 -2.95 0.14
N CYS A 104 -2.16 -3.54 -1.03
CA CYS A 104 -2.01 -4.98 -1.23
C CYS A 104 -0.54 -5.43 -1.10
N TYR A 105 0.43 -4.66 -1.62
CA TYR A 105 1.85 -4.96 -1.44
C TYR A 105 2.27 -4.86 0.03
N PHE A 106 1.93 -3.77 0.70
CA PHE A 106 2.24 -3.58 2.12
C PHE A 106 1.55 -4.63 3.01
N SER A 107 0.34 -5.06 2.67
CA SER A 107 -0.36 -6.10 3.43
C SER A 107 0.41 -7.42 3.48
N GLU A 108 1.03 -7.81 2.37
CA GLU A 108 1.85 -9.03 2.30
C GLU A 108 3.18 -8.87 3.07
N ILE A 109 3.78 -7.68 3.03
CA ILE A 109 4.99 -7.38 3.81
C ILE A 109 4.67 -7.46 5.31
N TYR A 110 3.57 -6.87 5.76
CA TYR A 110 3.13 -6.94 7.16
C TYR A 110 2.85 -8.37 7.57
N ARG A 111 2.07 -9.12 6.78
CA ARG A 111 1.76 -10.52 7.03
C ARG A 111 3.01 -11.36 7.12
N GLY A 112 3.90 -11.27 6.13
CA GLY A 112 5.15 -12.01 6.11
C GLY A 112 6.07 -11.67 7.29
N GLY A 113 6.15 -10.39 7.69
CA GLY A 113 6.91 -9.96 8.85
C GLY A 113 6.38 -10.54 10.17
N ILE A 114 5.06 -10.59 10.33
CA ILE A 114 4.41 -11.15 11.52
C ILE A 114 4.59 -12.68 11.56
N GLU A 115 4.32 -13.37 10.46
CA GLU A 115 4.43 -14.83 10.36
C GLU A 115 5.88 -15.34 10.50
N ALA A 116 6.87 -14.50 10.15
CA ALA A 116 8.27 -14.85 10.24
C ALA A 116 8.83 -14.85 11.68
N VAL A 117 8.12 -14.32 12.68
CA VAL A 117 8.56 -14.40 14.08
C VAL A 117 8.37 -15.83 14.61
N PRO A 118 9.44 -16.50 15.08
CA PRO A 118 9.35 -17.85 15.58
C PRO A 118 8.40 -17.97 16.78
N LYS A 119 7.55 -18.99 16.80
CA LYS A 119 6.62 -19.25 17.93
C LYS A 119 7.34 -19.40 19.28
N GLY A 120 8.56 -19.94 19.28
CA GLY A 120 9.39 -20.07 20.46
C GLY A 120 9.66 -18.75 21.19
N GLN A 121 9.61 -17.60 20.51
CA GLN A 121 9.71 -16.28 21.14
C GLN A 121 8.50 -15.99 22.05
N THR A 122 7.33 -16.40 21.61
CA THR A 122 6.09 -16.27 22.40
C THR A 122 6.10 -17.24 23.57
N GLU A 123 6.53 -18.47 23.34
CA GLU A 123 6.64 -19.53 24.37
C GLU A 123 7.65 -19.15 25.45
N ALA A 124 8.83 -18.65 25.06
CA ALA A 124 9.84 -18.15 25.99
C ALA A 124 9.29 -17.01 26.87
N GLY A 125 8.56 -16.06 26.28
CA GLY A 125 7.90 -14.99 27.03
C GLY A 125 6.88 -15.52 28.04
N GLN A 126 6.11 -16.56 27.67
CA GLN A 126 5.14 -17.19 28.58
C GLN A 126 5.83 -17.90 29.76
N VAL A 127 6.92 -18.58 29.51
CA VAL A 127 7.73 -19.25 30.58
C VAL A 127 8.28 -18.22 31.57
N LEU A 128 8.62 -17.02 31.10
CA LEU A 128 9.05 -15.90 31.94
C LEU A 128 7.88 -15.17 32.64
N GLY A 129 6.65 -15.67 32.55
CA GLY A 129 5.47 -15.08 33.18
C GLY A 129 4.99 -13.77 32.54
N MET A 130 5.43 -13.45 31.31
CA MET A 130 4.97 -12.26 30.62
C MET A 130 3.53 -12.39 30.14
N THR A 131 2.76 -11.33 30.26
CA THR A 131 1.42 -11.24 29.67
C THR A 131 1.50 -11.20 28.13
N LYS A 132 0.43 -11.60 27.44
CA LYS A 132 0.35 -11.56 25.97
C LYS A 132 0.68 -10.17 25.40
N SER A 133 0.23 -9.13 26.06
CA SER A 133 0.52 -7.74 25.65
C SER A 133 2.01 -7.42 25.82
N GLN A 134 2.63 -7.82 26.92
CA GLN A 134 4.06 -7.61 27.13
C GLN A 134 4.91 -8.36 26.10
N ILE A 135 4.54 -9.61 25.76
CA ILE A 135 5.22 -10.39 24.72
C ILE A 135 5.08 -9.67 23.37
N PHE A 136 3.87 -9.21 23.03
CA PHE A 136 3.64 -8.50 21.78
C PHE A 136 4.50 -7.24 21.66
N PHE A 137 4.40 -6.31 22.61
CA PHE A 137 5.08 -5.01 22.51
C PHE A 137 6.59 -5.09 22.74
N LYS A 138 7.07 -5.94 23.67
CA LYS A 138 8.49 -6.00 24.04
C LYS A 138 9.31 -6.99 23.21
N VAL A 139 8.67 -8.04 22.67
CA VAL A 139 9.39 -9.13 21.98
C VAL A 139 9.01 -9.17 20.50
N THR A 140 7.71 -9.32 20.19
CA THR A 140 7.25 -9.59 18.82
C THR A 140 7.33 -8.36 17.93
N LEU A 141 6.81 -7.22 18.39
CA LEU A 141 6.68 -6.01 17.57
C LEU A 141 8.03 -5.51 17.05
N LEU A 142 9.06 -5.46 17.90
CA LEU A 142 10.40 -5.03 17.49
C LEU A 142 11.03 -5.96 16.44
N GLN A 143 10.78 -7.26 16.55
CA GLN A 143 11.24 -8.23 15.56
C GLN A 143 10.51 -8.08 14.24
N VAL A 144 9.19 -7.86 14.27
CA VAL A 144 8.37 -7.58 13.08
C VAL A 144 8.87 -6.33 12.38
N VAL A 145 9.04 -5.21 13.12
CA VAL A 145 9.53 -3.94 12.56
C VAL A 145 10.86 -4.12 11.84
N LYS A 146 11.83 -4.79 12.48
CA LYS A 146 13.15 -5.06 11.86
C LYS A 146 13.04 -5.87 10.57
N ARG A 147 12.06 -6.78 10.47
CA ARG A 147 11.88 -7.64 9.29
C ARG A 147 11.14 -6.94 8.16
N ILE A 148 10.20 -6.04 8.47
CA ILE A 148 9.41 -5.35 7.45
C ILE A 148 10.15 -4.12 6.88
N LEU A 149 11.07 -3.51 7.62
CA LEU A 149 11.77 -2.30 7.17
C LEU A 149 12.49 -2.46 5.83
N PRO A 150 13.30 -3.50 5.57
CA PRO A 150 13.97 -3.64 4.28
C PRO A 150 13.00 -3.78 3.10
N PRO A 151 12.02 -4.69 3.09
CA PRO A 151 11.06 -4.79 1.99
C PRO A 151 10.17 -3.55 1.87
N MET A 152 9.80 -2.88 2.97
CA MET A 152 9.07 -1.60 2.93
C MET A 152 9.89 -0.51 2.24
N GLY A 153 11.18 -0.39 2.59
CA GLY A 153 12.09 0.56 1.94
C GLY A 153 12.21 0.30 0.44
N ASN A 154 12.28 -0.96 0.02
CA ASN A 154 12.33 -1.33 -1.39
C ASN A 154 11.04 -0.91 -2.13
N GLU A 155 9.86 -1.14 -1.56
CA GLU A 155 8.59 -0.72 -2.16
C GLU A 155 8.45 0.81 -2.24
N VAL A 156 8.93 1.53 -1.23
CA VAL A 156 8.94 3.01 -1.24
C VAL A 156 9.85 3.54 -2.35
N ILE A 157 11.03 2.93 -2.55
CA ILE A 157 11.94 3.28 -3.65
C ILE A 157 11.29 2.97 -5.00
N THR A 158 10.68 1.79 -5.14
CA THR A 158 9.98 1.38 -6.37
C THR A 158 8.85 2.35 -6.70
N LEU A 159 8.03 2.74 -5.70
CA LEU A 159 6.99 3.75 -5.86
C LEU A 159 7.56 5.07 -6.37
N SER A 160 8.69 5.53 -5.82
CA SER A 160 9.38 6.74 -6.26
C SER A 160 9.86 6.64 -7.72
N LEU A 161 10.38 5.47 -8.15
CA LEU A 161 10.91 5.26 -9.50
C LEU A 161 9.82 5.14 -10.58
N ILE A 162 8.64 4.64 -10.25
CA ILE A 162 7.51 4.53 -11.20
C ILE A 162 7.08 5.90 -11.71
N HIS A 163 7.29 6.96 -10.94
CA HIS A 163 6.91 8.33 -11.29
C HIS A 163 7.97 9.09 -12.09
N ILE A 164 9.20 8.58 -12.17
CA ILE A 164 10.31 9.20 -12.92
C ILE A 164 10.36 8.66 -14.35
#